data_38e8175ddea2cecf198db801ba99078b
#
_entry.id   38e8175ddea2cecf198db801ba99078b
#
_cell.length_a   1.000
_cell.length_b   1.000
_cell.length_c   1.000
_cell.angle_alpha   90.00
_cell.angle_beta   90.00
_cell.angle_gamma   90.00
#
_symmetry.space_group_name_H-M   'P 1'
#
loop_
_entity.id
_entity.type
_entity.pdbx_description
1 polymer ?
#
loop_
_entity_poly.entity_id
_entity_poly.type
_entity_poly.pdbx_seq_one_letter_code
_entity_poly.pdbx_strand_id
1 'polypeptide(L)'
;MTDIYLDMDGVIADFFGEISKLNSVEHWKQIPDLKKALAELNGTDFFVTLPKFKTSDNLVQFVKKLTNNHWYILSSPLEGDVFNSSFWKSYWLKNNNYEPIEAIYSEDKYKYAT
;
A
#
# COMPACT_ATOMS: atom_id res chain seq x y z
N MET A 1 23.78 10.00 -0.20
CA MET A 1 22.67 9.16 -0.72
C MET A 1 21.44 9.38 0.14
N THR A 2 20.31 9.63 -0.48
CA THR A 2 19.07 9.93 0.24
C THR A 2 18.21 8.66 0.31
N ASP A 3 17.75 8.32 1.50
CA ASP A 3 16.76 7.25 1.66
C ASP A 3 15.41 7.74 1.21
N ILE A 4 14.69 6.91 0.47
CA ILE A 4 13.32 7.21 0.03
C ILE A 4 12.36 6.25 0.70
N TYR A 5 11.31 6.81 1.30
CA TYR A 5 10.19 6.09 1.87
C TYR A 5 9.01 6.28 0.95
N LEU A 6 8.65 5.22 0.23
CA LEU A 6 7.58 5.26 -0.77
C LEU A 6 6.29 4.74 -0.16
N ASP A 7 5.20 5.51 -0.30
CA ASP A 7 3.89 5.06 0.11
C ASP A 7 3.39 3.97 -0.85
N MET A 8 2.51 3.11 -0.38
CA MET A 8 2.00 1.98 -1.15
C MET A 8 0.61 2.25 -1.72
N ASP A 9 -0.37 2.49 -0.84
CA ASP A 9 -1.76 2.64 -1.25
C ASP A 9 -1.98 3.96 -1.98
N GLY A 10 -2.57 3.89 -3.18
CA GLY A 10 -2.80 5.07 -4.01
C GLY A 10 -1.55 5.55 -4.75
N VAL A 11 -0.40 4.91 -4.56
CA VAL A 11 0.86 5.27 -5.21
C VAL A 11 1.33 4.16 -6.15
N ILE A 12 1.47 2.95 -5.65
CA ILE A 12 1.84 1.78 -6.45
C ILE A 12 0.78 0.68 -6.45
N ALA A 13 -0.10 0.65 -5.45
CA ALA A 13 -1.21 -0.29 -5.36
C ALA A 13 -2.53 0.47 -5.43
N ASP A 14 -3.44 0.01 -6.28
CA ASP A 14 -4.73 0.68 -6.49
C ASP A 14 -5.76 0.29 -5.43
N PHE A 15 -5.49 0.68 -4.19
CA PHE A 15 -6.37 0.43 -3.06
C PHE A 15 -7.73 1.12 -3.24
N PHE A 16 -7.70 2.41 -3.61
CA PHE A 16 -8.93 3.21 -3.69
C PHE A 16 -9.86 2.75 -4.80
N GLY A 17 -9.30 2.33 -5.93
CA GLY A 17 -10.09 1.74 -7.01
C GLY A 17 -10.76 0.44 -6.60
N GLU A 18 -10.03 -0.44 -5.93
CA GLU A 18 -10.56 -1.74 -5.52
C GLU A 18 -11.60 -1.63 -4.41
N ILE A 19 -11.39 -0.76 -3.41
CA ILE A 19 -12.40 -0.59 -2.36
C ILE A 19 -13.68 0.03 -2.91
N SER A 20 -13.55 0.90 -3.92
CA SER A 20 -14.72 1.47 -4.61
C SER A 20 -15.50 0.40 -5.34
N LYS A 21 -14.84 -0.49 -6.07
CA LYS A 21 -15.49 -1.62 -6.75
C LYS A 21 -16.20 -2.55 -5.76
N LEU A 22 -15.55 -2.85 -4.66
CA LEU A 22 -16.08 -3.75 -3.64
C LEU A 22 -17.37 -3.19 -3.05
N ASN A 23 -17.51 -1.87 -3.00
CA ASN A 23 -18.68 -1.19 -2.46
C ASN A 23 -19.64 -0.66 -3.54
N SER A 24 -19.42 -1.06 -4.80
CA SER A 24 -20.28 -0.72 -5.94
C SER A 24 -20.46 0.78 -6.16
N VAL A 25 -19.39 1.55 -5.97
CA VAL A 25 -19.36 2.99 -6.22
C VAL A 25 -18.23 3.32 -7.20
N GLU A 26 -18.32 4.49 -7.83
CA GLU A 26 -17.30 4.94 -8.77
C GLU A 26 -16.08 5.53 -8.07
N HIS A 27 -16.31 6.15 -6.92
CA HIS A 27 -15.26 6.83 -6.16
C HIS A 27 -15.39 6.51 -4.68
N TRP A 28 -14.26 6.26 -4.01
CA TRP A 28 -14.25 5.87 -2.59
C TRP A 28 -14.96 6.87 -1.67
N LYS A 29 -14.96 8.15 -2.03
CA LYS A 29 -15.69 9.18 -1.26
C LYS A 29 -17.21 8.98 -1.26
N GLN A 30 -17.72 8.18 -2.18
CA GLN A 30 -19.14 7.84 -2.29
C GLN A 30 -19.56 6.70 -1.35
N ILE A 31 -18.60 6.07 -0.69
CA ILE A 31 -18.90 5.00 0.27
C ILE A 31 -19.57 5.62 1.49
N PRO A 32 -20.81 5.20 1.83
CA PRO A 32 -21.57 5.86 2.90
C PRO A 32 -20.90 5.78 4.28
N ASP A 33 -20.26 4.65 4.58
CA ASP A 33 -19.56 4.43 5.84
C ASP A 33 -18.22 3.79 5.55
N LEU A 34 -17.22 4.62 5.29
CA LEU A 34 -15.88 4.17 4.94
C LEU A 34 -15.25 3.36 6.07
N LYS A 35 -15.46 3.78 7.32
CA LYS A 35 -14.89 3.08 8.47
C LYS A 35 -15.40 1.65 8.57
N LYS A 36 -16.69 1.45 8.33
CA LYS A 36 -17.30 0.11 8.30
C LYS A 36 -16.76 -0.70 7.12
N ALA A 37 -16.66 -0.09 5.94
CA ALA A 37 -16.13 -0.77 4.76
C ALA A 37 -14.69 -1.25 4.99
N LEU A 38 -13.87 -0.43 5.64
CA LEU A 38 -12.50 -0.82 5.99
C LEU A 38 -12.47 -1.94 7.02
N ALA A 39 -13.35 -1.88 8.03
CA ALA A 39 -13.44 -2.92 9.06
C ALA A 39 -13.83 -4.28 8.48
N GLU A 40 -14.62 -4.30 7.42
CA GLU A 40 -15.02 -5.54 6.73
C GLU A 40 -13.85 -6.23 6.04
N LEU A 41 -12.73 -5.53 5.81
CA LEU A 41 -11.52 -6.11 5.23
C LEU A 41 -10.68 -6.86 6.27
N ASN A 42 -10.98 -6.71 7.56
CA ASN A 42 -10.24 -7.36 8.62
C ASN A 42 -10.24 -8.88 8.43
N GLY A 43 -9.07 -9.50 8.55
CA GLY A 43 -8.92 -10.95 8.40
C GLY A 43 -8.99 -11.47 6.98
N THR A 44 -9.12 -10.60 5.98
CA THR A 44 -9.18 -11.00 4.57
C THR A 44 -7.83 -10.84 3.89
N ASP A 45 -7.71 -11.41 2.69
CA ASP A 45 -6.54 -11.28 1.85
C ASP A 45 -6.66 -10.13 0.84
N PHE A 46 -7.48 -9.15 1.14
CA PHE A 46 -7.79 -8.04 0.22
C PHE A 46 -6.53 -7.41 -0.38
N PHE A 47 -5.53 -7.13 0.45
CA PHE A 47 -4.35 -6.38 -0.01
C PHE A 47 -3.49 -7.14 -1.03
N VAL A 48 -3.49 -8.47 -1.02
CA VAL A 48 -2.73 -9.22 -2.01
C VAL A 48 -3.41 -9.20 -3.39
N THR A 49 -4.71 -8.90 -3.44
CA THR A 49 -5.48 -8.87 -4.68
C THR A 49 -5.41 -7.54 -5.42
N LEU A 50 -4.77 -6.53 -4.83
CA LEU A 50 -4.77 -5.18 -5.42
C LEU A 50 -4.04 -5.15 -6.76
N PRO A 51 -4.62 -4.49 -7.77
CA PRO A 51 -3.88 -4.24 -9.00
C PRO A 51 -2.88 -3.12 -8.79
N LYS A 52 -1.85 -3.10 -9.60
CA LYS A 52 -0.91 -1.98 -9.62
C LYS A 52 -1.35 -0.99 -10.70
N PHE A 53 -0.86 0.25 -10.61
CA PHE A 53 -1.09 1.23 -11.66
C PHE A 53 -0.18 0.95 -12.85
N LYS A 54 -0.52 1.49 -14.01
CA LYS A 54 0.33 1.40 -15.20
C LYS A 54 1.71 2.02 -14.97
N THR A 55 1.79 3.00 -14.08
CA THR A 55 3.02 3.72 -13.76
C THR A 55 3.82 3.11 -12.62
N SER A 56 3.28 2.09 -11.94
CA SER A 56 3.89 1.54 -10.72
C SER A 56 5.29 0.98 -10.96
N ASP A 57 5.46 0.16 -11.99
CA ASP A 57 6.76 -0.44 -12.30
C ASP A 57 7.82 0.63 -12.61
N ASN A 58 7.44 1.64 -13.39
CA ASN A 58 8.35 2.72 -13.74
C ASN A 58 8.75 3.54 -12.53
N LEU A 59 7.80 3.82 -11.65
CA LEU A 59 8.08 4.56 -10.41
C LEU A 59 9.05 3.78 -9.51
N VAL A 60 8.81 2.50 -9.32
CA VAL A 60 9.68 1.65 -8.49
C VAL A 60 11.07 1.57 -9.09
N GLN A 61 11.18 1.39 -10.41
CA GLN A 61 12.49 1.36 -11.07
C GLN A 61 13.23 2.68 -10.92
N PHE A 62 12.53 3.80 -11.03
CA PHE A 62 13.11 5.12 -10.82
C PHE A 62 13.66 5.28 -9.40
N VAL A 63 12.87 4.88 -8.40
CA VAL A 63 13.27 4.94 -6.99
C VAL A 63 14.49 4.04 -6.73
N LYS A 64 14.50 2.84 -7.30
CA LYS A 64 15.64 1.92 -7.17
C LYS A 64 16.92 2.54 -7.72
N LYS A 65 16.86 3.15 -8.91
CA LYS A 65 18.00 3.82 -9.52
C LYS A 65 18.48 4.99 -8.67
N LEU A 66 17.55 5.84 -8.25
CA LEU A 66 17.87 7.05 -7.52
C LEU A 66 18.53 6.75 -6.18
N THR A 67 18.18 5.65 -5.55
CA THR A 67 18.66 5.27 -4.20
C THR A 67 19.71 4.17 -4.23
N ASN A 68 20.09 3.68 -5.42
CA ASN A 68 20.98 2.54 -5.56
C ASN A 68 20.45 1.32 -4.78
N ASN A 69 19.17 1.02 -4.93
CA ASN A 69 18.42 -0.05 -4.26
C ASN A 69 18.25 0.15 -2.75
N HIS A 70 18.50 1.35 -2.25
CA HIS A 70 18.39 1.66 -0.82
C HIS A 70 17.10 2.42 -0.53
N TRP A 71 15.95 1.77 -0.67
CA TRP A 71 14.64 2.38 -0.53
C TRP A 71 13.73 1.55 0.37
N TYR A 72 12.68 2.19 0.84
CA TYR A 72 11.74 1.61 1.81
C TYR A 72 10.31 1.82 1.37
N ILE A 73 9.44 0.92 1.79
CA ILE A 73 8.00 1.14 1.77
C ILE A 73 7.59 1.65 3.15
N LEU A 74 6.73 2.65 3.17
CA LEU A 74 6.13 3.17 4.39
C LEU A 74 4.62 3.24 4.19
N SER A 75 3.88 2.37 4.87
CA SER A 75 2.44 2.22 4.67
C SER A 75 1.73 2.12 6.02
N SER A 76 0.52 2.64 6.09
CA SER A 76 -0.32 2.46 7.27
C SER A 76 -1.00 1.11 7.20
N PRO A 77 -0.91 0.29 8.26
CA PRO A 77 -1.66 -0.97 8.31
C PRO A 77 -3.15 -0.68 8.51
N LEU A 78 -3.97 -1.67 8.23
CA LEU A 78 -5.40 -1.56 8.45
C LEU A 78 -5.70 -1.54 9.95
N GLU A 79 -6.45 -0.54 10.40
CA GLU A 79 -6.85 -0.42 11.81
C GLU A 79 -7.61 -1.67 12.26
N GLY A 80 -7.21 -2.23 13.39
CA GLY A 80 -7.81 -3.46 13.93
C GLY A 80 -7.32 -4.74 13.29
N ASP A 81 -6.41 -4.66 12.30
CA ASP A 81 -5.92 -5.83 11.56
C ASP A 81 -4.46 -5.67 11.15
N VAL A 82 -3.64 -5.18 12.06
CA VAL A 82 -2.27 -4.79 11.76
C VAL A 82 -1.44 -5.92 11.16
N PHE A 83 -1.41 -7.07 11.83
CA PHE A 83 -0.57 -8.19 11.38
C PHE A 83 -1.03 -8.78 10.06
N ASN A 84 -2.31 -9.03 9.91
CA ASN A 84 -2.86 -9.64 8.70
C ASN A 84 -2.71 -8.69 7.49
N SER A 85 -3.08 -7.44 7.64
CA SER A 85 -2.96 -6.48 6.54
C SER A 85 -1.50 -6.26 6.13
N SER A 86 -0.60 -6.16 7.10
CA SER A 86 0.84 -6.01 6.83
C SER A 86 1.41 -7.24 6.11
N PHE A 87 1.00 -8.43 6.53
CA PHE A 87 1.40 -9.67 5.88
C PHE A 87 1.03 -9.68 4.40
N TRP A 88 -0.23 -9.36 4.08
CA TRP A 88 -0.70 -9.38 2.69
C TRP A 88 -0.11 -8.24 1.86
N LYS A 89 0.14 -7.10 2.47
CA LYS A 89 0.86 -6.00 1.79
C LYS A 89 2.28 -6.41 1.43
N SER A 90 2.99 -7.07 2.35
CA SER A 90 4.33 -7.58 2.08
C SER A 90 4.33 -8.65 1.00
N TYR A 91 3.34 -9.51 1.02
CA TYR A 91 3.18 -10.55 0.01
C TYR A 91 2.92 -9.94 -1.37
N TRP A 92 2.13 -8.86 -1.42
CA TRP A 92 1.87 -8.12 -2.66
C TRP A 92 3.15 -7.53 -3.25
N LEU A 93 3.99 -6.95 -2.42
CA LEU A 93 5.28 -6.42 -2.85
C LEU A 93 6.14 -7.52 -3.46
N LYS A 94 6.20 -8.67 -2.80
CA LYS A 94 6.96 -9.82 -3.27
C LYS A 94 6.43 -10.33 -4.61
N ASN A 95 5.11 -10.44 -4.75
CA ASN A 95 4.49 -10.92 -5.98
C ASN A 95 4.76 -10.00 -7.18
N ASN A 96 4.99 -8.73 -6.93
CA ASN A 96 5.30 -7.76 -7.98
C ASN A 96 6.80 -7.55 -8.17
N ASN A 97 7.63 -8.33 -7.49
CA ASN A 97 9.08 -8.21 -7.52
C ASN A 97 9.57 -6.83 -7.11
N TYR A 98 8.85 -6.19 -6.23
CA TYR A 98 9.26 -4.95 -5.60
C TYR A 98 10.02 -5.31 -4.33
N GLU A 99 11.30 -4.96 -4.30
CA GLU A 99 12.21 -5.42 -3.26
C GLU A 99 12.79 -4.24 -2.48
N PRO A 100 11.98 -3.55 -1.63
CA PRO A 100 12.55 -2.55 -0.75
C PRO A 100 13.47 -3.21 0.28
N ILE A 101 14.35 -2.42 0.86
CA ILE A 101 15.17 -2.91 1.97
C ILE A 101 14.28 -3.39 3.11
N GLU A 102 13.22 -2.60 3.37
CA GLU A 102 12.25 -2.94 4.40
C GLU A 102 10.91 -2.30 4.06
N ALA A 103 9.84 -2.98 4.41
CA ALA A 103 8.49 -2.41 4.38
C ALA A 103 8.10 -2.09 5.83
N ILE A 104 7.88 -0.81 6.09
CA ILE A 104 7.54 -0.31 7.42
C ILE A 104 6.04 -0.04 7.47
N TYR A 105 5.34 -0.71 8.37
CA TYR A 105 3.90 -0.54 8.56
C TYR A 105 3.67 0.16 9.88
N SER A 106 3.25 1.40 9.82
CA SER A 106 3.08 2.23 11.00
C SER A 106 1.90 3.18 10.86
N GLU A 107 1.12 3.30 11.92
CA GLU A 107 0.06 4.30 12.00
C GLU A 107 0.66 5.71 12.15
N ASP A 108 1.90 5.80 12.59
CA ASP A 108 2.65 7.04 12.80
C ASP A 108 3.64 7.31 11.67
N LYS A 109 3.17 7.29 10.43
CA LYS A 109 4.02 7.52 9.24
C LYS A 109 4.84 8.80 9.33
N TYR A 110 4.31 9.81 10.00
CA TYR A 110 4.96 11.12 10.06
C TYR A 110 6.32 11.10 10.75
N LYS A 111 6.58 10.10 11.58
CA LYS A 111 7.90 9.95 12.23
C LYS A 111 9.02 9.71 11.24
N TYR A 112 8.68 9.18 10.07
CA TYR A 112 9.66 8.79 9.05
C TYR A 112 9.71 9.76 7.87
N ALA A 113 8.78 10.69 7.79
CA ALA A 113 8.58 11.56 6.63
C ALA A 113 9.22 12.94 6.75
N THR A 114 10.29 13.05 7.49
CA THR A 114 10.99 14.33 7.68
C THR A 114 12.16 14.51 6.73
#